data_54ba862e5eb47174bc38c4ef725845d6
#
_entry.id   54ba862e5eb47174bc38c4ef725845d6
#
_cell.length_a   1.000
_cell.length_b   1.000
_cell.length_c   1.000
_cell.angle_alpha   90.00
_cell.angle_beta   90.00
_cell.angle_gamma   90.00
#
_symmetry.space_group_name_H-M   'P 1'
#
loop_
_entity.id
_entity.type
_entity.pdbx_description
1 polymer ?
#
loop_
_entity_poly.entity_id
_entity_poly.type
_entity_poly.pdbx_seq_one_letter_code
_entity_poly.pdbx_strand_id
1 'polypeptide(L)'
;MARAFLAVVGAAYIFLAIWCAAQPDATARSVGFELMPGSGQSEYFVVYGGLELALGIAFLWPLRRKEDTVGALRLCCLIHSCLVVFRTVSFFNFSDIGQTTYILAVVEWLILIGALFIASTITLPTADKQDGSS
;
A
#
# COMPACT_ATOMS: atom_id res chain seq x y z
N MET A 1 -17.25 3.19 5.30
CA MET A 1 -16.45 3.14 4.05
C MET A 1 -14.96 2.96 4.34
N ALA A 2 -14.27 3.84 5.10
CA ALA A 2 -12.81 3.77 5.32
C ALA A 2 -12.31 2.40 5.84
N ARG A 3 -12.95 1.83 6.85
CA ARG A 3 -12.54 0.53 7.41
C ARG A 3 -12.68 -0.63 6.42
N ALA A 4 -13.74 -0.62 5.60
CA ALA A 4 -13.93 -1.64 4.57
C ALA A 4 -12.88 -1.51 3.46
N PHE A 5 -12.56 -0.30 3.04
CA PHE A 5 -11.48 -0.02 2.09
C PHE A 5 -10.13 -0.51 2.63
N LEU A 6 -9.77 -0.10 3.85
CA LEU A 6 -8.52 -0.53 4.50
C LEU A 6 -8.47 -2.06 4.68
N ALA A 7 -9.61 -2.70 4.94
CA ALA A 7 -9.69 -4.15 5.04
C ALA A 7 -9.36 -4.85 3.71
N VAL A 8 -9.86 -4.32 2.59
CA VAL A 8 -9.56 -4.85 1.26
C VAL A 8 -8.08 -4.66 0.94
N VAL A 9 -7.53 -3.46 1.17
CA VAL A 9 -6.11 -3.18 0.95
C VAL A 9 -5.24 -4.07 1.83
N GLY A 10 -5.54 -4.17 3.12
CA GLY A 10 -4.78 -5.00 4.05
C GLY A 10 -4.82 -6.48 3.69
N ALA A 11 -5.97 -7.01 3.26
CA ALA A 11 -6.08 -8.39 2.80
C ALA A 11 -5.24 -8.64 1.53
N ALA A 12 -5.22 -7.68 0.60
CA ALA A 12 -4.39 -7.77 -0.60
C ALA A 12 -2.88 -7.81 -0.26
N TYR A 13 -2.43 -6.97 0.67
CA TYR A 13 -1.04 -6.97 1.17
C TYR A 13 -0.67 -8.29 1.85
N ILE A 14 -1.54 -8.84 2.71
CA ILE A 14 -1.30 -10.14 3.35
C ILE A 14 -1.22 -11.27 2.30
N PHE A 15 -2.14 -11.26 1.33
CA PHE A 15 -2.11 -12.23 0.24
C PHE A 15 -0.79 -12.15 -0.54
N LEU A 16 -0.35 -10.94 -0.91
CA LEU A 16 0.90 -10.71 -1.61
C LEU A 16 2.10 -11.18 -0.79
N ALA A 17 2.15 -10.85 0.49
CA ALA A 17 3.20 -11.27 1.41
C ALA A 17 3.33 -12.79 1.49
N ILE A 18 2.20 -13.50 1.65
CA ILE A 18 2.18 -14.97 1.72
C ILE A 18 2.63 -15.55 0.38
N TRP A 19 2.17 -15.01 -0.73
CA TRP A 19 2.55 -15.51 -2.06
C TRP A 19 4.05 -15.29 -2.34
N CYS A 20 4.57 -14.09 -2.06
CA CYS A 20 6.00 -13.81 -2.21
C CYS A 20 6.87 -14.68 -1.29
N ALA A 21 6.43 -14.91 -0.06
CA ALA A 21 7.15 -15.78 0.87
C ALA A 21 7.12 -17.26 0.47
N ALA A 22 5.98 -17.73 -0.08
CA ALA A 22 5.83 -19.13 -0.49
C ALA A 22 6.52 -19.45 -1.82
N GLN A 23 6.65 -18.48 -2.73
CA GLN A 23 7.22 -18.66 -4.07
C GLN A 23 8.15 -17.49 -4.46
N PRO A 24 9.24 -17.26 -3.71
CA PRO A 24 10.07 -16.07 -3.89
C PRO A 24 10.66 -15.95 -5.29
N ASP A 25 11.19 -17.04 -5.86
CA ASP A 25 11.80 -17.02 -7.19
C ASP A 25 10.77 -16.77 -8.31
N ALA A 26 9.56 -17.31 -8.18
CA ALA A 26 8.51 -17.13 -9.19
C ALA A 26 7.96 -15.70 -9.18
N THR A 27 7.68 -15.18 -7.98
CA THR A 27 7.15 -13.82 -7.80
C THR A 27 8.20 -12.75 -8.14
N ALA A 28 9.47 -12.96 -7.78
CA ALA A 28 10.58 -12.09 -8.15
C ALA A 28 10.72 -11.99 -9.68
N ARG A 29 10.77 -13.14 -10.38
CA ARG A 29 10.85 -13.16 -11.85
C ARG A 29 9.67 -12.47 -12.54
N SER A 30 8.48 -12.53 -11.95
CA SER A 30 7.29 -11.88 -12.55
C SER A 30 7.40 -10.35 -12.63
N VAL A 31 8.27 -9.75 -11.81
CA VAL A 31 8.58 -8.31 -11.80
C VAL A 31 10.01 -8.01 -12.29
N GLY A 32 10.69 -9.00 -12.91
CA GLY A 32 12.00 -8.81 -13.53
C GLY A 32 13.20 -8.95 -12.60
N PHE A 33 13.03 -9.50 -11.39
CA PHE A 33 14.16 -9.79 -10.49
C PHE A 33 14.73 -11.18 -10.71
N GLU A 34 16.05 -11.28 -10.72
CA GLU A 34 16.79 -12.52 -10.57
C GLU A 34 17.41 -12.57 -9.18
N LEU A 35 16.94 -13.49 -8.35
CA LEU A 35 17.41 -13.59 -6.97
C LEU A 35 18.72 -14.40 -6.93
N MET A 36 19.75 -13.79 -6.39
CA MET A 36 20.97 -14.55 -6.05
C MET A 36 20.68 -15.53 -4.90
N PRO A 37 21.11 -16.78 -4.99
CA PRO A 37 20.96 -17.77 -3.93
C PRO A 37 21.51 -17.25 -2.59
N GLY A 38 20.80 -17.51 -1.51
CA GLY A 38 21.15 -17.07 -0.17
C GLY A 38 20.77 -15.62 0.07
N SER A 39 21.67 -14.65 -0.09
CA SER A 39 21.42 -13.24 0.28
C SER A 39 20.27 -12.61 -0.50
N GLY A 40 20.20 -12.78 -1.82
CA GLY A 40 19.12 -12.20 -2.62
C GLY A 40 17.74 -12.76 -2.25
N GLN A 41 17.66 -14.06 -2.02
CA GLN A 41 16.43 -14.72 -1.57
C GLN A 41 16.03 -14.26 -0.16
N SER A 42 17.01 -14.11 0.74
CA SER A 42 16.79 -13.62 2.10
C SER A 42 16.22 -12.19 2.11
N GLU A 43 16.84 -11.26 1.37
CA GLU A 43 16.38 -9.87 1.28
C GLU A 43 14.98 -9.78 0.66
N TYR A 44 14.74 -10.54 -0.40
CA TYR A 44 13.40 -10.59 -1.02
C TYR A 44 12.34 -11.09 -0.04
N PHE A 45 12.63 -12.16 0.69
CA PHE A 45 11.73 -12.74 1.68
C PHE A 45 11.42 -11.76 2.81
N VAL A 46 12.40 -11.01 3.31
CA VAL A 46 12.21 -10.01 4.37
C VAL A 46 11.38 -8.83 3.87
N VAL A 47 11.66 -8.30 2.68
CA VAL A 47 10.97 -7.12 2.17
C VAL A 47 9.58 -7.47 1.63
N TYR A 48 9.48 -8.42 0.72
CA TYR A 48 8.21 -8.77 0.06
C TYR A 48 7.37 -9.78 0.85
N GLY A 49 7.94 -10.46 1.84
CA GLY A 49 7.21 -11.24 2.83
C GLY A 49 6.94 -10.44 4.09
N GLY A 50 7.99 -10.08 4.82
CA GLY A 50 7.88 -9.48 6.16
C GLY A 50 7.29 -8.08 6.16
N LEU A 51 7.81 -7.15 5.36
CA LEU A 51 7.31 -5.77 5.32
C LEU A 51 5.89 -5.70 4.76
N GLU A 52 5.60 -6.43 3.68
CA GLU A 52 4.24 -6.48 3.12
C GLU A 52 3.23 -7.05 4.11
N LEU A 53 3.61 -8.08 4.89
CA LEU A 53 2.77 -8.61 5.98
C LEU A 53 2.50 -7.55 7.05
N ALA A 54 3.53 -6.81 7.46
CA ALA A 54 3.39 -5.76 8.47
C ALA A 54 2.44 -4.64 7.99
N LEU A 55 2.54 -4.22 6.73
CA LEU A 55 1.64 -3.25 6.11
C LEU A 55 0.20 -3.78 6.06
N GLY A 56 0.02 -5.03 5.67
CA GLY A 56 -1.29 -5.68 5.67
C GLY A 56 -1.94 -5.69 7.06
N ILE A 57 -1.18 -6.03 8.10
CA ILE A 57 -1.65 -6.00 9.49
C ILE A 57 -2.00 -4.57 9.91
N ALA A 58 -1.16 -3.58 9.58
CA ALA A 58 -1.41 -2.18 9.91
C ALA A 58 -2.71 -1.66 9.29
N PHE A 59 -3.02 -2.03 8.05
CA PHE A 59 -4.28 -1.66 7.38
C PHE A 59 -5.49 -2.43 7.93
N LEU A 60 -5.31 -3.64 8.46
CA LEU A 60 -6.39 -4.39 9.11
C LEU A 60 -6.62 -3.98 10.57
N TRP A 61 -5.68 -3.28 11.20
CA TRP A 61 -5.74 -2.90 12.60
C TRP A 61 -7.03 -2.15 12.98
N PRO A 62 -7.58 -1.22 12.15
CA PRO A 62 -8.83 -0.54 12.41
C PRO A 62 -10.07 -1.44 12.50
N LEU A 63 -9.99 -2.70 12.07
CA LEU A 63 -11.09 -3.65 12.27
C LEU A 63 -11.27 -4.00 13.75
N ARG A 64 -10.18 -3.98 14.54
CA ARG A 64 -10.18 -4.21 15.99
C ARG A 64 -10.32 -2.91 16.78
N ARG A 65 -9.65 -1.82 16.32
CA ARG A 65 -9.59 -0.52 17.00
C ARG A 65 -10.05 0.58 16.05
N LYS A 66 -11.30 1.00 16.20
CA LYS A 66 -11.93 1.98 15.28
C LYS A 66 -11.26 3.34 15.32
N GLU A 67 -10.70 3.71 16.46
CA GLU A 67 -9.96 4.94 16.71
C GLU A 67 -8.73 5.08 15.80
N ASP A 68 -8.13 3.97 15.38
CA ASP A 68 -6.93 3.96 14.55
C ASP A 68 -7.22 4.14 13.05
N THR A 69 -8.50 4.26 12.65
CA THR A 69 -8.90 4.32 11.23
C THR A 69 -8.27 5.50 10.50
N VAL A 70 -8.22 6.68 11.11
CA VAL A 70 -7.63 7.88 10.49
C VAL A 70 -6.12 7.73 10.34
N GLY A 71 -5.46 7.18 11.36
CA GLY A 71 -4.02 6.89 11.33
C GLY A 71 -3.64 5.91 10.22
N ALA A 72 -4.37 4.79 10.12
CA ALA A 72 -4.14 3.80 9.08
C ALA A 72 -4.44 4.34 7.67
N LEU A 73 -5.47 5.19 7.52
CA LEU A 73 -5.77 5.83 6.24
C LEU A 73 -4.69 6.82 5.82
N ARG A 74 -4.15 7.62 6.75
CA ARG A 74 -3.01 8.52 6.49
C ARG A 74 -1.76 7.73 6.09
N LEU A 75 -1.49 6.63 6.77
CA LEU A 75 -0.39 5.73 6.42
C LEU A 75 -0.58 5.15 5.01
N CYS A 76 -1.79 4.70 4.66
CA CYS A 76 -2.13 4.21 3.34
C CYS A 76 -1.89 5.28 2.26
N CYS A 77 -2.35 6.52 2.47
CA CYS A 77 -2.10 7.64 1.56
C CYS A 77 -0.60 7.90 1.39
N LEU A 78 0.16 7.94 2.49
CA LEU A 78 1.61 8.21 2.44
C LEU A 78 2.35 7.14 1.64
N ILE A 79 2.14 5.87 1.96
CA ILE A 79 2.82 4.75 1.30
C ILE A 79 2.50 4.74 -0.19
N HIS A 80 1.22 4.81 -0.56
CA HIS A 80 0.84 4.77 -1.98
C HIS A 80 1.23 6.03 -2.74
N SER A 81 1.30 7.20 -2.09
CA SER A 81 1.88 8.39 -2.72
C SER A 81 3.35 8.18 -3.07
N CYS A 82 4.13 7.63 -2.14
CA CYS A 82 5.54 7.31 -2.41
C CYS A 82 5.67 6.26 -3.52
N LEU A 83 4.91 5.16 -3.46
CA LEU A 83 4.94 4.12 -4.49
C LEU A 83 4.62 4.69 -5.87
N VAL A 84 3.54 5.45 -6.00
CA VAL A 84 3.12 6.06 -7.27
C VAL A 84 4.16 7.04 -7.81
N VAL A 85 4.75 7.88 -6.95
CA VAL A 85 5.81 8.81 -7.39
C VAL A 85 7.01 8.04 -7.93
N PHE A 86 7.54 7.09 -7.17
CA PHE A 86 8.70 6.30 -7.60
C PHE A 86 8.39 5.44 -8.83
N ARG A 87 7.20 4.87 -8.91
CA ARG A 87 6.74 4.10 -10.08
C ARG A 87 6.66 4.98 -11.32
N THR A 88 6.10 6.18 -11.19
CA THR A 88 6.00 7.13 -12.30
C THR A 88 7.39 7.56 -12.78
N VAL A 89 8.28 7.90 -11.85
CA VAL A 89 9.68 8.25 -12.19
C VAL A 89 10.40 7.08 -12.86
N SER A 90 10.14 5.83 -12.41
CA SER A 90 10.77 4.65 -13.02
C SER A 90 10.40 4.47 -14.50
N PHE A 91 9.18 4.82 -14.90
CA PHE A 91 8.73 4.73 -16.29
C PHE A 91 9.43 5.75 -17.23
N PHE A 92 9.99 6.82 -16.67
CA PHE A 92 10.81 7.76 -17.43
C PHE A 92 12.29 7.36 -17.49
N ASN A 93 12.76 6.63 -16.48
CA ASN A 93 14.18 6.29 -16.33
C ASN A 93 14.56 4.95 -16.95
N PHE A 94 13.60 4.02 -17.09
CA PHE A 94 13.86 2.65 -17.51
C PHE A 94 12.99 2.27 -18.72
N SER A 95 13.56 1.48 -19.64
CA SER A 95 12.88 0.87 -20.78
C SER A 95 12.58 -0.61 -20.52
N ASP A 96 11.84 -1.23 -21.42
CA ASP A 96 11.55 -2.67 -21.43
C ASP A 96 10.83 -3.16 -20.16
N ILE A 97 9.91 -2.35 -19.65
CA ILE A 97 9.13 -2.64 -18.44
C ILE A 97 8.08 -3.71 -18.74
N GLY A 98 8.08 -4.78 -17.96
CA GLY A 98 7.17 -5.91 -18.12
C GLY A 98 5.71 -5.58 -17.76
N GLN A 99 4.78 -6.33 -18.34
CA GLN A 99 3.33 -6.13 -18.15
C GLN A 99 2.90 -6.18 -16.67
N THR A 100 3.49 -7.05 -15.86
CA THR A 100 3.18 -7.16 -14.42
C THR A 100 3.41 -5.84 -13.70
N THR A 101 4.48 -5.11 -14.05
CA THR A 101 4.80 -3.81 -13.44
C THR A 101 3.74 -2.75 -13.79
N TYR A 102 3.19 -2.77 -15.01
CA TYR A 102 2.07 -1.87 -15.36
C TYR A 102 0.80 -2.20 -14.60
N ILE A 103 0.50 -3.50 -14.40
CA ILE A 103 -0.66 -3.92 -13.60
C ILE A 103 -0.51 -3.43 -12.15
N LEU A 104 0.67 -3.60 -11.56
CA LEU A 104 0.96 -3.08 -10.22
C LEU A 104 0.80 -1.56 -10.14
N ALA A 105 1.29 -0.82 -11.15
CA ALA A 105 1.11 0.63 -11.21
C ALA A 105 -0.37 1.03 -11.18
N VAL A 106 -1.21 0.36 -11.96
CA VAL A 106 -2.66 0.63 -11.97
C VAL A 106 -3.27 0.37 -10.59
N VAL A 107 -2.92 -0.74 -9.94
CA VAL A 107 -3.42 -1.07 -8.59
C VAL A 107 -2.98 -0.01 -7.58
N GLU A 108 -1.70 0.40 -7.59
CA GLU A 108 -1.15 1.44 -6.71
C GLU A 108 -1.91 2.77 -6.87
N TRP A 109 -2.17 3.19 -8.13
CA TRP A 109 -2.96 4.38 -8.43
C TRP A 109 -4.40 4.28 -7.93
N LEU A 110 -5.07 3.14 -8.12
CA LEU A 110 -6.44 2.93 -7.66
C LEU A 110 -6.53 3.00 -6.13
N ILE A 111 -5.57 2.41 -5.43
CA ILE A 111 -5.52 2.48 -3.96
C ILE A 111 -5.27 3.92 -3.51
N LEU A 112 -4.34 4.64 -4.13
CA LEU A 112 -4.06 6.04 -3.78
C LEU A 112 -5.29 6.93 -3.98
N ILE A 113 -5.93 6.86 -5.15
CA ILE A 113 -7.12 7.66 -5.45
C ILE A 113 -8.24 7.34 -4.46
N GLY A 114 -8.48 6.06 -4.18
CA GLY A 114 -9.48 5.62 -3.21
C GLY A 114 -9.17 6.12 -1.78
N ALA A 115 -7.92 6.03 -1.35
CA ALA A 115 -7.49 6.52 -0.04
C ALA A 115 -7.65 8.03 0.09
N LEU A 116 -7.23 8.81 -0.91
CA LEU A 116 -7.37 10.28 -0.93
C LEU A 116 -8.84 10.70 -0.95
N PHE A 117 -9.67 10.05 -1.76
CA PHE A 117 -11.11 10.31 -1.80
C PHE A 117 -11.76 10.09 -0.43
N ILE A 118 -11.46 8.96 0.22
CA ILE A 118 -11.99 8.67 1.55
C ILE A 118 -11.44 9.65 2.59
N ALA A 119 -10.17 10.02 2.52
CA ALA A 119 -9.56 10.98 3.42
C ALA A 119 -10.23 12.36 3.30
N SER A 120 -10.55 12.82 2.10
CA SER A 120 -11.24 14.09 1.88
C SER A 120 -12.64 14.13 2.51
N THR A 121 -13.33 12.99 2.59
CA THR A 121 -14.67 12.92 3.21
C THR A 121 -14.63 12.90 4.73
N ILE A 122 -13.50 12.53 5.34
CA ILE A 122 -13.35 12.45 6.80
C ILE A 122 -12.77 13.76 7.37
N THR A 123 -12.01 14.52 6.59
CA THR A 123 -11.23 15.68 7.05
C THR A 123 -12.03 16.99 7.08
N LEU A 124 -13.35 16.98 6.96
CA LEU A 124 -14.21 18.14 7.12
C LEU A 124 -15.00 18.08 8.44
N PRO A 125 -14.43 18.40 9.61
CA PRO A 125 -15.19 19.02 10.67
C PRO A 125 -15.24 20.50 10.33
N THR A 126 -16.43 20.97 10.02
CA THR A 126 -16.78 22.38 9.93
C THR A 126 -16.12 23.16 11.06
N ALA A 127 -15.20 24.06 10.70
CA ALA A 127 -14.86 25.20 11.52
C ALA A 127 -16.08 26.15 11.51
N ASP A 128 -17.10 25.84 12.31
CA ASP A 128 -18.16 26.78 12.57
C ASP A 128 -18.64 26.67 14.03
N LYS A 129 -18.71 27.83 14.64
CA LYS A 129 -19.24 28.20 15.96
C LYS A 129 -18.28 28.15 17.15
N GLN A 130 -17.28 29.02 17.10
CA GLN A 130 -16.92 29.81 18.27
C GLN A 130 -17.12 31.31 17.92
N ASP A 131 -18.35 31.74 17.83
CA ASP A 131 -18.70 33.15 17.96
C ASP A 131 -20.03 33.25 18.70
N GLY A 132 -19.99 33.87 19.85
CA GLY A 132 -21.19 34.42 20.48
C GLY A 132 -21.57 33.88 21.84
N SER A 133 -20.82 34.24 22.89
CA SER A 133 -21.46 34.69 24.13
C SER A 133 -20.48 35.60 24.90
N SER A 134 -20.67 36.88 24.65
CA SER A 134 -20.28 37.94 25.59
C SER A 134 -21.28 37.98 26.70
#